data_d226fb655503c5235ec3d279960719e3
#
_entry.id   d226fb655503c5235ec3d279960719e3
#
_cell.length_a   1.000
_cell.length_b   1.000
_cell.length_c   1.000
_cell.angle_alpha   90.00
_cell.angle_beta   90.00
_cell.angle_gamma   90.00
#
_symmetry.space_group_name_H-M   'P 1'
#
loop_
_entity.id
_entity.type
_entity.pdbx_description
1 polymer ?
#
loop_
_entity_poly.entity_id
_entity_poly.type
_entity_poly.pdbx_seq_one_letter_code
_entity_poly.pdbx_strand_id
1 'polypeptide(L)'
;MPRTAREQSTTGIYHVMLRGINRQDIFEEPEDYMKIIKTLSSLTKMTETTPDGMRKKICTCHIYAYCVMPNHVHLLIQENEWTLGQCVKYIADIYVRYYNMKYGRVGHLLQDRFRSEPCNNEAYFIVLIRYIHQNPVKAGLANSAGDYDYSSWKNDYLNLGETHVCTTDPVIRKYTFAELIAWVDMPVSGDCGCMEVNEKRLIPDIEVRDAVIKACGLRSISDFQLLTLERKKDVIREVLPYVPASPRQLSRVTGMNYETVRSIVIGSQGSQGGSQGDRRLGL
;
A
#
# COMPACT_ATOMS: atom_id res chain seq x y z
N MET A 1 -0.72 19.97 -13.79
CA MET A 1 -1.34 20.60 -12.62
C MET A 1 -0.27 21.00 -11.62
N PRO A 2 -0.35 22.18 -10.98
CA PRO A 2 0.58 22.57 -9.94
C PRO A 2 0.53 21.53 -8.81
N ARG A 3 1.69 21.18 -8.25
CA ARG A 3 1.77 20.21 -7.16
C ARG A 3 1.37 20.89 -5.86
N THR A 4 0.38 20.36 -5.17
CA THR A 4 0.01 20.81 -3.83
C THR A 4 1.15 20.53 -2.84
N ALA A 5 1.44 21.50 -1.97
CA ALA A 5 2.36 21.28 -0.86
C ALA A 5 1.80 20.20 0.07
N ARG A 6 2.70 19.44 0.73
CA ARG A 6 2.28 18.48 1.75
C ARG A 6 1.78 19.23 2.98
N GLU A 7 0.74 18.68 3.58
CA GLU A 7 0.29 19.13 4.89
C GLU A 7 1.37 18.84 5.94
N GLN A 8 1.66 19.84 6.78
CA GLN A 8 2.66 19.70 7.83
C GLN A 8 2.01 19.25 9.13
N SER A 9 2.65 18.31 9.82
CA SER A 9 2.23 17.88 11.14
C SER A 9 2.65 18.87 12.21
N THR A 10 1.75 19.14 13.16
CA THR A 10 2.05 19.95 14.36
C THR A 10 2.85 19.16 15.41
N THR A 11 2.85 17.82 15.32
CA THR A 11 3.60 16.91 16.22
C THR A 11 4.89 16.41 15.61
N GLY A 12 5.14 16.69 14.32
CA GLY A 12 6.20 16.06 13.54
C GLY A 12 5.99 14.59 13.21
N ILE A 13 4.81 14.01 13.56
CA ILE A 13 4.48 12.61 13.29
C ILE A 13 3.68 12.50 12.00
N TYR A 14 4.03 11.53 11.18
CA TYR A 14 3.39 11.28 9.89
C TYR A 14 3.14 9.80 9.66
N HIS A 15 1.98 9.48 9.12
CA HIS A 15 1.75 8.22 8.42
C HIS A 15 2.30 8.35 7.00
N VAL A 16 3.22 7.49 6.63
CA VAL A 16 3.90 7.50 5.33
C VAL A 16 3.66 6.21 4.58
N MET A 17 3.46 6.32 3.28
CA MET A 17 3.35 5.19 2.38
C MET A 17 4.33 5.32 1.22
N LEU A 18 5.15 4.29 1.04
CA LEU A 18 5.99 4.08 -0.15
C LEU A 18 5.41 2.94 -0.97
N ARG A 19 5.21 3.14 -2.25
CA ARG A 19 4.55 2.15 -3.11
C ARG A 19 5.32 1.90 -4.39
N GLY A 20 5.29 0.66 -4.89
CA GLY A 20 5.80 0.28 -6.19
C GLY A 20 5.08 0.97 -7.34
N ILE A 21 5.83 1.33 -8.38
CA ILE A 21 5.27 1.89 -9.61
C ILE A 21 4.27 0.90 -10.21
N ASN A 22 3.16 1.40 -10.75
CA ASN A 22 2.06 0.58 -11.26
C ASN A 22 1.52 -0.46 -10.27
N ARG A 23 1.74 -0.25 -8.95
CA ARG A 23 1.36 -1.16 -7.87
C ARG A 23 2.03 -2.54 -7.96
N GLN A 24 3.13 -2.64 -8.72
CA GLN A 24 3.90 -3.88 -8.78
C GLN A 24 4.45 -4.26 -7.42
N ASP A 25 4.67 -5.55 -7.22
CA ASP A 25 5.39 -6.02 -6.06
C ASP A 25 6.83 -5.52 -6.12
N ILE A 26 7.30 -5.08 -4.97
CA ILE A 26 8.64 -4.56 -4.76
C ILE A 26 9.37 -5.29 -3.64
N PHE A 27 8.72 -6.27 -3.04
CA PHE A 27 9.27 -7.24 -2.10
C PHE A 27 8.88 -8.62 -2.58
N GLU A 28 9.78 -9.29 -3.31
CA GLU A 28 9.52 -10.56 -3.98
C GLU A 28 10.01 -11.74 -3.14
N GLU A 29 11.11 -11.56 -2.42
CA GLU A 29 11.74 -12.58 -1.59
C GLU A 29 11.93 -12.13 -0.15
N PRO A 30 12.04 -13.05 0.83
CA PRO A 30 12.28 -12.72 2.24
C PRO A 30 13.44 -11.74 2.47
N GLU A 31 14.50 -11.82 1.66
CA GLU A 31 15.65 -10.92 1.72
C GLU A 31 15.27 -9.47 1.45
N ASP A 32 14.31 -9.21 0.58
CA ASP A 32 13.87 -7.86 0.23
C ASP A 32 13.18 -7.19 1.42
N TYR A 33 12.33 -7.95 2.11
CA TYR A 33 11.68 -7.51 3.35
C TYR A 33 12.71 -7.23 4.44
N MET A 34 13.67 -8.12 4.62
CA MET A 34 14.73 -7.93 5.60
C MET A 34 15.65 -6.75 5.25
N LYS A 35 15.87 -6.50 3.95
CA LYS A 35 16.67 -5.35 3.50
C LYS A 35 16.03 -4.03 3.89
N ILE A 36 14.72 -3.86 3.67
CA ILE A 36 14.03 -2.62 4.05
C ILE A 36 13.98 -2.47 5.58
N ILE A 37 13.69 -3.52 6.35
CA ILE A 37 13.66 -3.50 7.81
C ILE A 37 15.03 -3.10 8.39
N LYS A 38 16.11 -3.67 7.89
CA LYS A 38 17.49 -3.28 8.26
C LYS A 38 17.79 -1.83 7.88
N THR A 39 17.27 -1.35 6.75
CA THR A 39 17.42 0.06 6.34
C THR A 39 16.69 1.00 7.32
N LEU A 40 15.49 0.63 7.77
CA LEU A 40 14.75 1.38 8.80
C LEU A 40 15.52 1.41 10.13
N SER A 41 16.05 0.28 10.58
CA SER A 41 16.85 0.21 11.80
C SER A 41 18.13 1.06 11.70
N SER A 42 18.80 1.06 10.54
CA SER A 42 19.98 1.89 10.31
C SER A 42 19.64 3.37 10.30
N LEU A 43 18.49 3.74 9.76
CA LEU A 43 18.02 5.13 9.73
C LEU A 43 17.87 5.69 11.15
N THR A 44 17.28 4.96 12.08
CA THR A 44 17.06 5.44 13.46
C THR A 44 18.34 5.58 14.28
N LYS A 45 19.44 4.96 13.84
CA LYS A 45 20.70 4.82 14.62
C LYS A 45 21.92 5.27 13.80
N MET A 46 21.85 6.45 13.21
CA MET A 46 22.95 6.94 12.38
C MET A 46 24.12 7.49 13.21
N THR A 47 25.27 7.55 12.57
CA THR A 47 26.48 8.20 13.11
C THR A 47 26.88 9.32 12.16
N GLU A 48 26.96 10.51 12.67
CA GLU A 48 27.43 11.69 11.96
C GLU A 48 28.88 11.99 12.35
N THR A 49 29.66 12.49 11.41
CA THR A 49 30.98 13.00 11.70
C THR A 49 30.90 14.51 11.86
N THR A 50 31.21 15.01 13.05
CA THR A 50 31.21 16.42 13.36
C THR A 50 32.38 17.14 12.65
N PRO A 51 32.34 18.48 12.49
CA PRO A 51 33.39 19.23 11.80
C PRO A 51 34.82 19.06 12.38
N ASP A 52 34.93 18.71 13.65
CA ASP A 52 36.16 18.39 14.35
C ASP A 52 36.60 16.90 14.18
N GLY A 53 35.88 16.14 13.34
CA GLY A 53 36.22 14.74 13.00
C GLY A 53 35.71 13.70 14.01
N MET A 54 34.99 14.09 15.06
CA MET A 54 34.44 13.13 16.02
C MET A 54 33.18 12.45 15.48
N ARG A 55 32.97 11.20 15.86
CA ARG A 55 31.76 10.43 15.52
C ARG A 55 30.71 10.58 16.61
N LYS A 56 29.57 11.20 16.27
CA LYS A 56 28.43 11.38 17.16
C LYS A 56 27.26 10.49 16.67
N LYS A 57 26.70 9.67 17.56
CA LYS A 57 25.44 8.97 17.29
C LYS A 57 24.29 9.99 17.31
N ILE A 58 23.49 9.99 16.25
CA ILE A 58 22.29 10.84 16.14
C ILE A 58 21.06 9.96 15.99
N CYS A 59 19.96 10.42 16.54
CA CYS A 59 18.64 9.87 16.29
C CYS A 59 17.99 10.70 15.18
N THR A 60 17.99 10.21 13.95
CA THR A 60 17.47 10.98 12.82
C THR A 60 15.97 11.14 12.86
N CYS A 61 15.26 10.09 13.31
CA CYS A 61 13.81 10.04 13.43
C CYS A 61 13.41 8.97 14.45
N HIS A 62 12.17 9.01 14.91
CA HIS A 62 11.54 7.91 15.63
C HIS A 62 10.58 7.18 14.69
N ILE A 63 10.62 5.86 14.69
CA ILE A 63 9.63 5.02 14.00
C ILE A 63 8.80 4.34 15.07
N TYR A 64 7.48 4.50 14.98
CA TYR A 64 6.52 3.93 15.95
C TYR A 64 5.86 2.67 15.43
N ALA A 65 5.64 2.57 14.12
CA ALA A 65 5.12 1.36 13.49
C ALA A 65 5.60 1.25 12.05
N TYR A 66 5.74 0.01 11.58
CA TYR A 66 5.86 -0.29 10.16
C TYR A 66 5.13 -1.58 9.80
N CYS A 67 4.72 -1.66 8.54
CA CYS A 67 4.26 -2.89 7.91
C CYS A 67 4.74 -2.91 6.45
N VAL A 68 5.50 -3.94 6.09
CA VAL A 68 6.05 -4.14 4.75
C VAL A 68 5.15 -5.11 4.01
N MET A 69 4.35 -4.58 3.09
CA MET A 69 3.44 -5.35 2.22
C MET A 69 4.13 -5.67 0.89
N PRO A 70 3.70 -6.66 0.10
CA PRO A 70 4.41 -7.04 -1.14
C PRO A 70 4.71 -5.87 -2.09
N ASN A 71 3.82 -4.90 -2.20
CA ASN A 71 3.92 -3.80 -3.15
C ASN A 71 4.05 -2.40 -2.52
N HIS A 72 4.08 -2.30 -1.19
CA HIS A 72 4.18 -1.02 -0.49
C HIS A 72 4.63 -1.19 0.97
N VAL A 73 5.02 -0.08 1.59
CA VAL A 73 5.36 -0.01 3.02
C VAL A 73 4.55 1.08 3.67
N HIS A 74 3.94 0.78 4.82
CA HIS A 74 3.40 1.75 5.76
C HIS A 74 4.40 2.02 6.87
N LEU A 75 4.56 3.30 7.22
CA LEU A 75 5.41 3.76 8.32
C LEU A 75 4.66 4.79 9.15
N LEU A 76 4.77 4.71 10.46
CA LEU A 76 4.45 5.80 11.38
C LEU A 76 5.77 6.36 11.91
N ILE A 77 6.15 7.54 11.44
CA ILE A 77 7.47 8.13 11.64
C ILE A 77 7.34 9.55 12.20
N GLN A 78 8.22 9.91 13.14
CA GLN A 78 8.36 11.25 13.66
C GLN A 78 9.71 11.83 13.24
N GLU A 79 9.68 13.06 12.74
CA GLU A 79 10.87 13.87 12.51
C GLU A 79 11.62 14.12 13.82
N ASN A 80 12.96 14.12 13.74
CA ASN A 80 13.83 14.56 14.82
C ASN A 80 14.99 15.36 14.22
N GLU A 81 16.22 14.85 14.18
CA GLU A 81 17.34 15.55 13.54
C GLU A 81 17.17 15.70 12.03
N TRP A 82 16.46 14.76 11.40
CA TRP A 82 16.15 14.80 9.96
C TRP A 82 14.68 15.10 9.70
N THR A 83 14.43 15.84 8.63
CA THR A 83 13.09 16.05 8.10
C THR A 83 12.53 14.75 7.49
N LEU A 84 11.22 14.64 7.40
CA LEU A 84 10.54 13.51 6.75
C LEU A 84 11.09 13.26 5.34
N GLY A 85 11.34 14.33 4.59
CA GLY A 85 11.88 14.24 3.24
C GLY A 85 13.25 13.58 3.18
N GLN A 86 14.13 13.91 4.13
CA GLN A 86 15.47 13.30 4.25
C GLN A 86 15.39 11.83 4.64
N CYS A 87 14.54 11.50 5.62
CA CYS A 87 14.32 10.12 6.05
C CYS A 87 13.81 9.24 4.91
N VAL A 88 12.76 9.68 4.22
CA VAL A 88 12.16 8.92 3.12
C VAL A 88 13.11 8.80 1.93
N LYS A 89 13.85 9.86 1.62
CA LYS A 89 14.88 9.83 0.57
C LYS A 89 15.95 8.77 0.88
N TYR A 90 16.44 8.72 2.11
CA TYR A 90 17.42 7.71 2.54
C TYR A 90 16.90 6.28 2.34
N ILE A 91 15.67 6.01 2.80
CA ILE A 91 15.02 4.70 2.65
C ILE A 91 14.92 4.34 1.16
N ALA A 92 14.40 5.26 0.36
CA ALA A 92 14.18 5.04 -1.06
C ALA A 92 15.49 4.81 -1.83
N ASP A 93 16.51 5.64 -1.60
CA ASP A 93 17.78 5.56 -2.32
C ASP A 93 18.50 4.21 -2.05
N ILE A 94 18.49 3.74 -0.80
CA ILE A 94 19.11 2.45 -0.46
C ILE A 94 18.33 1.30 -1.04
N TYR A 95 16.99 1.31 -0.88
CA TYR A 95 16.17 0.18 -1.29
C TYR A 95 16.09 0.06 -2.81
N VAL A 96 15.85 1.16 -3.52
CA VAL A 96 15.77 1.19 -4.99
C VAL A 96 17.09 0.72 -5.63
N ARG A 97 18.24 1.17 -5.08
CA ARG A 97 19.56 0.71 -5.56
C ARG A 97 19.74 -0.78 -5.36
N TYR A 98 19.42 -1.30 -4.18
CA TYR A 98 19.47 -2.72 -3.87
C TYR A 98 18.60 -3.54 -4.83
N TYR A 99 17.31 -3.17 -4.96
CA TYR A 99 16.36 -3.89 -5.79
C TYR A 99 16.76 -3.88 -7.27
N ASN A 100 17.12 -2.71 -7.82
CA ASN A 100 17.54 -2.59 -9.20
C ASN A 100 18.80 -3.42 -9.49
N MET A 101 19.75 -3.45 -8.54
CA MET A 101 20.96 -4.29 -8.69
C MET A 101 20.64 -5.77 -8.63
N LYS A 102 19.81 -6.21 -7.66
CA LYS A 102 19.43 -7.61 -7.46
C LYS A 102 18.67 -8.17 -8.67
N TYR A 103 17.73 -7.40 -9.19
CA TYR A 103 16.82 -7.83 -10.26
C TYR A 103 17.22 -7.34 -11.67
N GLY A 104 18.42 -6.78 -11.84
CA GLY A 104 18.92 -6.32 -13.14
C GLY A 104 18.06 -5.23 -13.78
N ARG A 105 17.41 -4.36 -12.96
CA ARG A 105 16.48 -3.33 -13.44
C ARG A 105 17.14 -1.96 -13.55
N VAL A 106 16.58 -1.13 -14.42
CA VAL A 106 16.94 0.29 -14.59
C VAL A 106 15.67 1.14 -14.45
N GLY A 107 15.81 2.32 -13.84
CA GLY A 107 14.73 3.30 -13.72
C GLY A 107 14.01 3.29 -12.37
N HIS A 108 12.84 3.93 -12.34
CA HIS A 108 12.06 4.13 -11.11
C HIS A 108 11.42 2.83 -10.63
N LEU A 109 11.59 2.52 -9.35
CA LEU A 109 10.92 1.43 -8.67
C LEU A 109 9.66 1.91 -7.94
N LEU A 110 9.75 3.07 -7.31
CA LEU A 110 8.68 3.64 -6.51
C LEU A 110 7.81 4.58 -7.34
N GLN A 111 6.50 4.56 -7.06
CA GLN A 111 5.52 5.41 -7.72
C GLN A 111 5.63 6.84 -7.16
N ASP A 112 5.89 7.83 -8.03
CA ASP A 112 5.91 9.25 -7.65
C ASP A 112 6.67 9.57 -6.35
N ARG A 113 6.32 10.70 -5.71
CA ARG A 113 6.74 11.02 -4.35
C ARG A 113 5.91 10.19 -3.37
N PHE A 114 6.52 9.84 -2.24
CA PHE A 114 5.80 9.20 -1.13
C PHE A 114 4.54 9.97 -0.73
N ARG A 115 3.53 9.27 -0.27
CA ARG A 115 2.35 9.86 0.35
C ARG A 115 2.59 10.02 1.84
N SER A 116 2.14 11.13 2.41
CA SER A 116 2.21 11.36 3.86
C SER A 116 0.94 12.04 4.34
N GLU A 117 0.52 11.67 5.52
CA GLU A 117 -0.62 12.21 6.24
C GLU A 117 -0.17 12.61 7.64
N PRO A 118 -0.44 13.85 8.11
CA PRO A 118 -0.03 14.31 9.43
C PRO A 118 -0.83 13.60 10.54
N CYS A 119 -0.14 13.22 11.61
CA CYS A 119 -0.75 12.69 12.82
C CYS A 119 -0.68 13.76 13.92
N ASN A 120 -1.75 14.55 14.06
CA ASN A 120 -1.77 15.75 14.88
C ASN A 120 -2.34 15.55 16.31
N ASN A 121 -2.80 14.33 16.64
CA ASN A 121 -3.34 14.04 17.95
C ASN A 121 -3.12 12.58 18.36
N GLU A 122 -3.18 12.33 19.66
CA GLU A 122 -2.92 11.04 20.26
C GLU A 122 -3.97 9.98 19.89
N ALA A 123 -5.25 10.36 19.80
CA ALA A 123 -6.31 9.42 19.43
C ALA A 123 -6.07 8.85 18.04
N TYR A 124 -5.68 9.71 17.09
CA TYR A 124 -5.34 9.29 15.73
C TYR A 124 -4.05 8.49 15.68
N PHE A 125 -3.04 8.85 16.49
CA PHE A 125 -1.80 8.05 16.63
C PHE A 125 -2.10 6.59 16.99
N ILE A 126 -2.95 6.37 17.98
CA ILE A 126 -3.36 5.04 18.42
C ILE A 126 -4.12 4.28 17.32
N VAL A 127 -5.01 4.97 16.60
CA VAL A 127 -5.72 4.38 15.45
C VAL A 127 -4.73 3.96 14.36
N LEU A 128 -3.72 4.79 14.06
CA LEU A 128 -2.70 4.48 13.05
C LEU A 128 -1.83 3.28 13.42
N ILE A 129 -1.43 3.12 14.68
CA ILE A 129 -0.71 1.92 15.15
C ILE A 129 -1.50 0.66 14.79
N ARG A 130 -2.78 0.62 15.17
CA ARG A 130 -3.64 -0.53 14.86
C ARG A 130 -3.85 -0.70 13.37
N TYR A 131 -4.15 0.38 12.67
CA TYR A 131 -4.36 0.36 11.22
C TYR A 131 -3.17 -0.24 10.47
N ILE A 132 -1.94 0.19 10.79
CA ILE A 132 -0.72 -0.27 10.14
C ILE A 132 -0.52 -1.77 10.37
N HIS A 133 -0.72 -2.26 11.60
CA HIS A 133 -0.53 -3.67 11.91
C HIS A 133 -1.67 -4.58 11.40
N GLN A 134 -2.85 -4.03 11.15
CA GLN A 134 -3.98 -4.75 10.58
C GLN A 134 -3.93 -4.86 9.04
N ASN A 135 -3.04 -4.14 8.35
CA ASN A 135 -2.96 -4.19 6.89
C ASN A 135 -2.78 -5.60 6.33
N PRO A 136 -1.91 -6.48 6.86
CA PRO A 136 -1.77 -7.85 6.36
C PRO A 136 -3.05 -8.68 6.52
N VAL A 137 -3.78 -8.49 7.62
CA VAL A 137 -5.04 -9.20 7.89
C VAL A 137 -6.11 -8.73 6.89
N LYS A 138 -6.25 -7.41 6.69
CA LYS A 138 -7.16 -6.84 5.69
C LYS A 138 -6.86 -7.30 4.26
N ALA A 139 -5.58 -7.49 3.94
CA ALA A 139 -5.14 -7.99 2.64
C ALA A 139 -5.22 -9.53 2.50
N GLY A 140 -5.64 -10.25 3.55
CA GLY A 140 -5.71 -11.72 3.54
C GLY A 140 -4.36 -12.42 3.53
N LEU A 141 -3.28 -11.72 3.92
CA LEU A 141 -1.93 -12.26 3.99
C LEU A 141 -1.61 -12.95 5.33
N ALA A 142 -2.43 -12.69 6.35
CA ALA A 142 -2.30 -13.27 7.69
C ALA A 142 -3.67 -13.40 8.34
N ASN A 143 -3.82 -14.33 9.29
CA ASN A 143 -5.06 -14.49 10.05
C ASN A 143 -5.14 -13.50 11.24
N SER A 144 -4.00 -13.15 11.83
CA SER A 144 -3.87 -12.15 12.88
C SER A 144 -2.67 -11.25 12.61
N ALA A 145 -2.59 -10.10 13.29
CA ALA A 145 -1.43 -9.20 13.16
C ALA A 145 -0.11 -9.88 13.60
N GLY A 146 -0.19 -10.82 14.55
CA GLY A 146 0.95 -11.59 15.06
C GLY A 146 1.51 -12.62 14.08
N ASP A 147 0.72 -13.06 13.11
CA ASP A 147 1.14 -14.06 12.12
C ASP A 147 2.00 -13.49 10.98
N TYR A 148 2.09 -12.14 10.89
CA TYR A 148 2.80 -11.50 9.79
C TYR A 148 4.24 -11.13 10.16
N ASP A 149 5.22 -11.74 9.51
CA ASP A 149 6.64 -11.63 9.85
C ASP A 149 7.26 -10.24 9.56
N TYR A 150 6.69 -9.48 8.63
CA TYR A 150 7.29 -8.25 8.12
C TYR A 150 6.63 -6.99 8.67
N SER A 151 6.19 -7.03 9.92
CA SER A 151 5.61 -5.90 10.63
C SER A 151 6.33 -5.64 11.95
N SER A 152 6.27 -4.40 12.42
CA SER A 152 6.75 -4.04 13.75
C SER A 152 5.93 -4.68 14.87
N TRP A 153 4.70 -5.12 14.60
CA TRP A 153 3.92 -5.83 15.61
C TRP A 153 4.67 -7.07 16.11
N LYS A 154 5.04 -7.96 15.21
CA LYS A 154 5.79 -9.17 15.57
C LYS A 154 7.20 -8.85 16.04
N ASN A 155 7.90 -7.99 15.31
CA ASN A 155 9.32 -7.77 15.55
C ASN A 155 9.61 -6.93 16.80
N ASP A 156 8.90 -5.82 16.98
CA ASP A 156 9.21 -4.84 18.02
C ASP A 156 8.24 -4.93 19.22
N TYR A 157 6.93 -5.03 18.96
CA TYR A 157 5.91 -5.03 20.01
C TYR A 157 5.80 -6.37 20.75
N LEU A 158 5.78 -7.48 20.02
CA LEU A 158 5.84 -8.83 20.58
C LEU A 158 7.27 -9.28 20.93
N ASN A 159 8.28 -8.50 20.52
CA ASN A 159 9.71 -8.76 20.75
C ASN A 159 10.16 -10.15 20.23
N LEU A 160 9.61 -10.59 19.10
CA LEU A 160 9.92 -11.88 18.47
C LEU A 160 10.87 -11.76 17.28
N GLY A 161 11.25 -10.52 16.90
CA GLY A 161 12.16 -10.24 15.79
C GLY A 161 13.62 -10.10 16.21
N GLU A 162 14.52 -10.32 15.26
CA GLU A 162 15.97 -10.11 15.45
C GLU A 162 16.40 -8.64 15.30
N THR A 163 15.60 -7.84 14.59
CA THR A 163 15.91 -6.45 14.26
C THR A 163 14.87 -5.51 14.85
N HIS A 164 15.27 -4.77 15.87
CA HIS A 164 14.41 -3.77 16.50
C HIS A 164 14.58 -2.40 15.84
N VAL A 165 13.47 -1.82 15.46
CA VAL A 165 13.37 -0.55 14.72
C VAL A 165 12.59 0.49 15.52
N CYS A 166 11.48 0.08 16.16
CA CYS A 166 10.48 0.99 16.67
C CYS A 166 10.75 1.49 18.09
N THR A 167 10.34 2.72 18.35
CA THR A 167 10.15 3.27 19.69
C THR A 167 8.74 2.88 20.17
N THR A 168 8.64 1.81 20.96
CA THR A 168 7.36 1.21 21.38
C THR A 168 6.81 1.77 22.68
N ASP A 169 7.65 2.40 23.50
CA ASP A 169 7.33 2.95 24.83
C ASP A 169 6.03 3.76 24.89
N PRO A 170 5.71 4.69 23.95
CA PRO A 170 4.50 5.49 24.03
C PRO A 170 3.20 4.68 24.01
N VAL A 171 3.26 3.47 23.46
CA VAL A 171 2.10 2.56 23.35
C VAL A 171 2.11 1.53 24.50
N ILE A 172 3.24 0.84 24.70
CA ILE A 172 3.37 -0.26 25.67
C ILE A 172 3.06 0.21 27.10
N ARG A 173 3.45 1.45 27.47
CA ARG A 173 3.19 1.99 28.82
C ARG A 173 1.72 2.20 29.16
N LYS A 174 0.82 2.20 28.15
CA LYS A 174 -0.61 2.49 28.33
C LYS A 174 -1.47 1.26 28.49
N TYR A 175 -0.97 0.10 28.09
CA TYR A 175 -1.72 -1.14 27.99
C TYR A 175 -0.94 -2.29 28.62
N THR A 176 -1.62 -3.21 29.25
CA THR A 176 -1.05 -4.53 29.54
C THR A 176 -0.83 -5.27 28.22
N PHE A 177 0.05 -6.25 28.22
CA PHE A 177 0.34 -7.05 27.01
C PHE A 177 -0.91 -7.74 26.44
N ALA A 178 -1.77 -8.26 27.29
CA ALA A 178 -3.03 -8.90 26.88
C ALA A 178 -4.02 -7.90 26.25
N GLU A 179 -4.15 -6.70 26.85
CA GLU A 179 -4.98 -5.63 26.30
C GLU A 179 -4.45 -5.15 24.94
N LEU A 180 -3.13 -5.07 24.79
CA LEU A 180 -2.49 -4.63 23.55
C LEU A 180 -2.77 -5.62 22.41
N ILE A 181 -2.64 -6.94 22.67
CA ILE A 181 -2.96 -7.98 21.67
C ILE A 181 -4.44 -7.91 21.30
N ALA A 182 -5.33 -7.94 22.28
CA ALA A 182 -6.77 -7.89 22.05
C ALA A 182 -7.18 -6.63 21.27
N TRP A 183 -6.56 -5.49 21.59
CA TRP A 183 -6.83 -4.23 20.92
C TRP A 183 -6.33 -4.20 19.47
N VAL A 184 -5.15 -4.74 19.16
CA VAL A 184 -4.62 -4.76 17.78
C VAL A 184 -5.44 -5.70 16.90
N ASP A 185 -5.89 -6.84 17.44
CA ASP A 185 -6.68 -7.81 16.67
C ASP A 185 -8.15 -7.39 16.48
N MET A 186 -8.63 -6.34 17.18
CA MET A 186 -9.94 -5.78 16.90
C MET A 186 -10.01 -5.20 15.50
N PRO A 187 -11.01 -5.58 14.66
CA PRO A 187 -11.16 -5.03 13.33
C PRO A 187 -11.22 -3.50 13.36
N VAL A 188 -10.43 -2.86 12.51
CA VAL A 188 -10.58 -1.41 12.30
C VAL A 188 -11.84 -1.20 11.48
N SER A 189 -12.80 -0.41 12.00
CA SER A 189 -14.03 -0.05 11.26
C SER A 189 -13.68 0.63 9.93
N GLY A 190 -14.48 0.36 8.89
CA GLY A 190 -14.19 0.70 7.50
C GLY A 190 -13.90 2.17 7.18
N ASP A 191 -14.24 3.10 8.08
CA ASP A 191 -13.95 4.53 7.91
C ASP A 191 -13.11 5.05 9.09
N CYS A 192 -11.88 4.60 9.17
CA CYS A 192 -10.94 5.07 10.20
C CYS A 192 -10.29 6.42 9.85
N GLY A 193 -10.64 7.04 8.70
CA GLY A 193 -10.00 8.26 8.22
C GLY A 193 -8.52 8.11 7.86
N CYS A 194 -7.97 6.90 7.91
CA CYS A 194 -6.57 6.64 7.59
C CYS A 194 -6.35 6.63 6.06
N MET A 195 -5.18 7.01 5.64
CA MET A 195 -4.76 6.95 4.24
C MET A 195 -4.84 5.52 3.72
N GLU A 196 -5.96 5.19 3.06
CA GLU A 196 -6.16 3.87 2.49
C GLU A 196 -5.36 3.68 1.20
N VAL A 197 -4.77 2.52 1.10
CA VAL A 197 -4.36 1.98 -0.18
C VAL A 197 -5.63 1.47 -0.85
N ASN A 198 -6.16 2.22 -1.80
CA ASN A 198 -7.29 1.75 -2.60
C ASN A 198 -6.79 0.55 -3.43
N GLU A 199 -6.84 -0.63 -2.83
CA GLU A 199 -6.40 -1.90 -3.39
C GLU A 199 -7.43 -2.45 -4.39
N LYS A 200 -7.79 -1.64 -5.38
CA LYS A 200 -8.26 -2.28 -6.61
C LYS A 200 -7.04 -3.04 -7.15
N ARG A 201 -7.01 -4.35 -6.94
CA ARG A 201 -6.00 -5.26 -7.47
C ARG A 201 -5.81 -4.91 -8.94
N LEU A 202 -4.64 -4.41 -9.32
CA LEU A 202 -4.30 -4.23 -10.72
C LEU A 202 -4.01 -5.62 -11.25
N ILE A 203 -4.94 -6.13 -12.02
CA ILE A 203 -4.76 -7.38 -12.72
C ILE A 203 -3.73 -7.14 -13.83
N PRO A 204 -2.72 -8.00 -14.00
CA PRO A 204 -1.80 -7.93 -15.12
C PRO A 204 -2.53 -7.94 -16.48
N ASP A 205 -1.99 -7.26 -17.48
CA ASP A 205 -2.58 -7.22 -18.83
C ASP A 205 -2.79 -8.63 -19.41
N ILE A 206 -1.94 -9.58 -19.01
CA ILE A 206 -2.07 -10.98 -19.43
C ILE A 206 -3.37 -11.61 -18.90
N GLU A 207 -3.70 -11.40 -17.61
CA GLU A 207 -4.92 -11.92 -17.00
C GLU A 207 -6.18 -11.28 -17.62
N VAL A 208 -6.13 -9.97 -17.91
CA VAL A 208 -7.22 -9.28 -18.62
C VAL A 208 -7.42 -9.84 -20.00
N ARG A 209 -6.33 -10.08 -20.74
CA ARG A 209 -6.34 -10.67 -22.07
C ARG A 209 -6.93 -12.08 -22.04
N ASP A 210 -6.46 -12.92 -21.11
CA ASP A 210 -6.92 -14.31 -20.98
C ASP A 210 -8.41 -14.37 -20.64
N ALA A 211 -8.88 -13.48 -19.79
CA ALA A 211 -10.31 -13.36 -19.46
C ALA A 211 -11.15 -12.95 -20.67
N VAL A 212 -10.68 -11.98 -21.48
CA VAL A 212 -11.35 -11.56 -22.71
C VAL A 212 -11.40 -12.70 -23.74
N ILE A 213 -10.27 -13.40 -23.96
CA ILE A 213 -10.17 -14.55 -24.87
C ILE A 213 -11.12 -15.66 -24.42
N LYS A 214 -11.14 -15.99 -23.11
CA LYS A 214 -12.00 -17.03 -22.53
C LYS A 214 -13.48 -16.68 -22.69
N ALA A 215 -13.89 -15.45 -22.42
CA ALA A 215 -15.29 -14.99 -22.57
C ALA A 215 -15.76 -15.05 -24.02
N CYS A 216 -14.86 -14.86 -24.99
CA CYS A 216 -15.18 -14.96 -26.40
C CYS A 216 -15.18 -16.40 -26.95
N GLY A 217 -14.55 -17.36 -26.25
CA GLY A 217 -14.25 -18.68 -26.78
C GLY A 217 -13.24 -18.67 -27.94
N LEU A 218 -12.40 -17.64 -28.02
CA LEU A 218 -11.42 -17.42 -29.10
C LEU A 218 -10.03 -17.96 -28.70
N ARG A 219 -9.12 -18.03 -29.69
CA ARG A 219 -7.75 -18.52 -29.46
C ARG A 219 -6.76 -17.38 -29.17
N SER A 220 -7.06 -16.17 -29.61
CA SER A 220 -6.16 -15.04 -29.48
C SER A 220 -6.91 -13.70 -29.39
N ILE A 221 -6.21 -12.68 -28.87
CA ILE A 221 -6.75 -11.31 -28.85
C ILE A 221 -6.86 -10.70 -30.26
N SER A 222 -6.08 -11.21 -31.22
CA SER A 222 -6.20 -10.81 -32.64
C SER A 222 -7.55 -11.24 -33.20
N ASP A 223 -8.04 -12.42 -32.84
CA ASP A 223 -9.36 -12.88 -33.26
C ASP A 223 -10.49 -12.03 -32.66
N PHE A 224 -10.31 -11.53 -31.42
CA PHE A 224 -11.23 -10.57 -30.82
C PHE A 224 -11.37 -9.29 -31.66
N GLN A 225 -10.29 -8.83 -32.28
CA GLN A 225 -10.32 -7.61 -33.11
C GLN A 225 -11.15 -7.79 -34.39
N LEU A 226 -11.38 -9.02 -34.82
CA LEU A 226 -12.22 -9.34 -36.01
C LEU A 226 -13.73 -9.36 -35.67
N LEU A 227 -14.11 -9.36 -34.40
CA LEU A 227 -15.51 -9.33 -33.96
C LEU A 227 -16.18 -8.01 -34.33
N THR A 228 -17.50 -8.05 -34.48
CA THR A 228 -18.33 -6.83 -34.63
C THR A 228 -18.21 -5.95 -33.38
N LEU A 229 -18.43 -4.64 -33.53
CA LEU A 229 -18.35 -3.71 -32.42
C LEU A 229 -19.33 -4.07 -31.28
N GLU A 230 -20.55 -4.50 -31.62
CA GLU A 230 -21.53 -4.89 -30.61
C GLU A 230 -21.07 -6.13 -29.83
N ARG A 231 -20.57 -7.16 -30.51
CA ARG A 231 -20.05 -8.34 -29.84
C ARG A 231 -18.85 -8.03 -28.93
N LYS A 232 -17.95 -7.11 -29.34
CA LYS A 232 -16.86 -6.61 -28.52
C LYS A 232 -17.37 -5.94 -27.24
N LYS A 233 -18.42 -5.11 -27.36
CA LYS A 233 -19.04 -4.46 -26.20
C LYS A 233 -19.63 -5.46 -25.23
N ASP A 234 -20.32 -6.49 -25.74
CA ASP A 234 -20.94 -7.52 -24.91
C ASP A 234 -19.87 -8.31 -24.14
N VAL A 235 -18.80 -8.71 -24.79
CA VAL A 235 -17.68 -9.39 -24.15
C VAL A 235 -17.07 -8.54 -23.02
N ILE A 236 -16.90 -7.24 -23.24
CA ILE A 236 -16.42 -6.35 -22.17
C ILE A 236 -17.38 -6.35 -21.00
N ARG A 237 -18.70 -6.29 -21.23
CA ARG A 237 -19.72 -6.36 -20.18
C ARG A 237 -19.69 -7.71 -19.43
N GLU A 238 -19.49 -8.81 -20.15
CA GLU A 238 -19.36 -10.16 -19.57
C GLU A 238 -18.12 -10.30 -18.67
N VAL A 239 -17.00 -9.66 -19.02
CA VAL A 239 -15.73 -9.74 -18.30
C VAL A 239 -15.65 -8.83 -17.07
N LEU A 240 -16.30 -7.65 -17.14
CA LEU A 240 -16.22 -6.61 -16.10
C LEU A 240 -16.54 -7.08 -14.66
N PRO A 241 -17.55 -7.97 -14.42
CA PRO A 241 -17.87 -8.43 -13.06
C PRO A 241 -16.75 -9.29 -12.42
N TYR A 242 -15.94 -9.94 -13.24
CA TYR A 242 -14.92 -10.90 -12.79
C TYR A 242 -13.50 -10.34 -12.84
N VAL A 243 -13.29 -9.28 -13.62
CA VAL A 243 -11.97 -8.71 -13.90
C VAL A 243 -12.00 -7.21 -13.62
N PRO A 244 -11.50 -6.74 -12.45
CA PRO A 244 -11.52 -5.33 -12.07
C PRO A 244 -10.46 -4.52 -12.85
N ALA A 245 -10.54 -4.55 -14.18
CA ALA A 245 -9.68 -3.81 -15.07
C ALA A 245 -10.16 -2.36 -15.27
N SER A 246 -9.22 -1.41 -15.37
CA SER A 246 -9.56 -0.02 -15.68
C SER A 246 -9.95 0.14 -17.16
N PRO A 247 -10.77 1.17 -17.53
CA PRO A 247 -11.08 1.44 -18.92
C PRO A 247 -9.85 1.61 -19.82
N ARG A 248 -8.77 2.21 -19.29
CA ARG A 248 -7.50 2.36 -20.03
C ARG A 248 -6.82 1.01 -20.26
N GLN A 249 -6.87 0.12 -19.28
CA GLN A 249 -6.30 -1.21 -19.38
C GLN A 249 -7.07 -2.07 -20.40
N LEU A 250 -8.39 -2.08 -20.30
CA LEU A 250 -9.24 -2.76 -21.29
C LEU A 250 -9.01 -2.23 -22.70
N SER A 251 -8.96 -0.91 -22.89
CA SER A 251 -8.65 -0.29 -24.18
C SER A 251 -7.30 -0.76 -24.73
N ARG A 252 -6.25 -0.76 -23.90
CA ARG A 252 -4.90 -1.19 -24.28
C ARG A 252 -4.84 -2.67 -24.66
N VAL A 253 -5.47 -3.53 -23.87
CA VAL A 253 -5.45 -4.99 -24.08
C VAL A 253 -6.28 -5.39 -25.29
N THR A 254 -7.45 -4.78 -25.47
CA THR A 254 -8.40 -5.15 -26.54
C THR A 254 -8.22 -4.39 -27.83
N GLY A 255 -7.44 -3.29 -27.83
CA GLY A 255 -7.31 -2.39 -28.97
C GLY A 255 -8.56 -1.58 -29.29
N MET A 256 -9.59 -1.60 -28.42
CA MET A 256 -10.80 -0.79 -28.59
C MET A 256 -10.54 0.67 -28.23
N ASN A 257 -11.30 1.58 -28.86
CA ASN A 257 -11.26 3.00 -28.53
C ASN A 257 -11.59 3.24 -27.04
N TYR A 258 -10.80 4.09 -26.37
CA TYR A 258 -10.91 4.36 -24.94
C TYR A 258 -12.31 4.90 -24.54
N GLU A 259 -12.86 5.84 -25.31
CA GLU A 259 -14.18 6.41 -24.99
C GLU A 259 -15.30 5.36 -25.09
N THR A 260 -15.20 4.44 -26.06
CA THR A 260 -16.12 3.32 -26.18
C THR A 260 -16.06 2.40 -24.96
N VAL A 261 -14.84 2.01 -24.52
CA VAL A 261 -14.65 1.17 -23.34
C VAL A 261 -15.13 1.90 -22.09
N ARG A 262 -14.79 3.17 -21.95
CA ARG A 262 -15.20 4.00 -20.82
C ARG A 262 -16.73 4.07 -20.68
N SER A 263 -17.47 4.26 -21.78
CA SER A 263 -18.94 4.30 -21.77
C SER A 263 -19.55 2.99 -21.29
N ILE A 264 -18.97 1.85 -21.66
CA ILE A 264 -19.40 0.52 -21.22
C ILE A 264 -19.21 0.37 -19.71
N VAL A 265 -18.01 0.73 -19.20
CA VAL A 265 -17.69 0.59 -17.77
C VAL A 265 -18.57 1.47 -16.89
N ILE A 266 -18.81 2.73 -17.31
CA ILE A 266 -19.69 3.64 -16.56
C ILE A 266 -21.16 3.13 -16.59
N GLY A 267 -21.64 2.69 -17.75
CA GLY A 267 -22.99 2.15 -17.90
C GLY A 267 -23.25 0.89 -17.07
N SER A 268 -22.24 0.05 -16.88
CA SER A 268 -22.33 -1.16 -16.04
C SER A 268 -22.36 -0.86 -14.54
N GLN A 269 -21.81 0.26 -14.10
CA GLN A 269 -21.84 0.68 -12.69
C GLN A 269 -23.17 1.31 -12.29
N GLY A 270 -23.90 1.90 -13.24
CA GLY A 270 -25.22 2.50 -12.99
C GLY A 270 -26.35 1.50 -12.79
N SER A 271 -26.20 0.25 -13.26
CA SER A 271 -27.24 -0.79 -13.15
C SER A 271 -27.22 -1.59 -11.83
N GLN A 272 -26.20 -1.42 -10.99
CA GLN A 272 -26.14 -2.10 -9.66
C GLN A 272 -26.68 -1.24 -8.50
N GLY A 273 -27.03 0.02 -8.74
CA GLY A 273 -27.54 0.97 -7.74
C GLY A 273 -29.07 1.05 -7.61
N GLY A 274 -29.82 0.25 -8.33
CA GLY A 274 -31.27 0.37 -8.45
C GLY A 274 -32.08 -0.86 -8.06
N SER A 275 -31.94 -1.37 -6.82
CA SER A 275 -32.90 -2.37 -6.27
C SER A 275 -32.84 -2.44 -4.75
N GLN A 276 -33.27 -1.38 -4.08
CA GLN A 276 -33.88 -1.43 -2.76
C GLN A 276 -35.03 -0.42 -2.76
N GLY A 277 -36.05 -0.75 -3.50
CA GLY A 277 -37.37 -0.09 -3.47
C GLY A 277 -38.24 -0.76 -2.44
N ASP A 278 -38.53 -0.02 -1.42
CA ASP A 278 -39.82 0.08 -0.68
C ASP A 278 -40.78 -1.12 -0.78
N ARG A 279 -40.79 -1.97 0.25
CA ARG A 279 -41.99 -2.75 0.62
C ARG A 279 -42.45 -2.29 2.00
N ARG A 280 -43.21 -1.20 2.02
CA ARG A 280 -44.16 -0.95 3.09
C ARG A 280 -45.21 -2.06 3.01
N LEU A 281 -45.22 -2.95 3.96
CA LEU A 281 -46.38 -3.77 4.28
C LEU A 281 -47.25 -2.96 5.25
N GLY A 282 -48.41 -2.54 4.74
CA GLY A 282 -49.54 -2.18 5.58
C GLY A 282 -50.21 -3.46 6.07
N LEU A 283 -50.43 -3.50 7.33
CA LEU A 283 -51.60 -3.89 8.12
C LEU A 283 -51.15 -3.96 9.57
#